data_98c20d123bdc7ee80707e9fe62c3fc8b
#
_entry.id   98c20d123bdc7ee80707e9fe62c3fc8b
#
_cell.length_a   1.000
_cell.length_b   1.000
_cell.length_c   1.000
_cell.angle_alpha   90.00
_cell.angle_beta   90.00
_cell.angle_gamma   90.00
#
_symmetry.space_group_name_H-M   'P 1'
#
loop_
_entity.id
_entity.type
_entity.pdbx_description
1 polymer ?
#
loop_
_entity_poly.entity_id
_entity_poly.type
_entity_poly.pdbx_seq_one_letter_code
_entity_poly.pdbx_strand_id
1 'polypeptide(L)'
;MLFRSPRSDRVRPKVAGTAARAFMQLGDCRRAHRIIEDALERGWDATLALLYGECVDRDALERLERAEKWLKERPGETELLLTLGRLCVQRELWGKAQSYLEASLATRPTREAHIALARLHERLGRSVDAARHFRASADLSPSAPG
;
A
#
# COMPACT_ATOMS: atom_id res chain seq x y z
N MET A 1 32.65 -11.47 1.97
CA MET A 1 31.23 -11.63 1.63
C MET A 1 30.45 -12.00 2.88
N LEU A 2 29.46 -11.24 3.21
CA LEU A 2 28.69 -11.49 4.42
C LEU A 2 27.62 -12.53 4.15
N PHE A 3 27.64 -13.59 4.93
CA PHE A 3 26.64 -14.64 4.88
C PHE A 3 25.34 -14.15 5.55
N ARG A 4 24.21 -14.23 4.84
CA ARG A 4 22.90 -13.94 5.40
C ARG A 4 22.14 -15.24 5.64
N SER A 5 21.73 -15.46 6.89
CA SER A 5 20.84 -16.58 7.18
C SER A 5 19.42 -16.24 6.72
N PRO A 6 18.62 -17.24 6.31
CA PRO A 6 17.19 -17.02 5.99
C PRO A 6 16.42 -16.38 7.13
N ARG A 7 16.83 -16.62 8.36
CA ARG A 7 16.20 -16.05 9.57
C ARG A 7 16.41 -14.53 9.63
N SER A 8 17.61 -14.03 9.33
CA SER A 8 17.89 -12.59 9.26
C SER A 8 17.03 -11.90 8.22
N ASP A 9 16.86 -12.52 7.05
CA ASP A 9 16.07 -11.94 5.97
C ASP A 9 14.58 -11.83 6.31
N ARG A 10 14.06 -12.70 7.18
CA ARG A 10 12.68 -12.62 7.67
C ARG A 10 12.50 -11.59 8.78
N VAL A 11 13.49 -11.40 9.63
CA VAL A 11 13.40 -10.51 10.81
C VAL A 11 13.46 -9.04 10.39
N ARG A 12 14.28 -8.69 9.40
CA ARG A 12 14.48 -7.31 8.96
C ARG A 12 13.20 -6.60 8.53
N PRO A 13 12.33 -7.18 7.68
CA PRO A 13 11.07 -6.53 7.31
C PRO A 13 10.15 -6.32 8.50
N LYS A 14 10.10 -7.25 9.45
CA LYS A 14 9.30 -7.10 10.66
C LYS A 14 9.79 -5.97 11.55
N VAL A 15 11.10 -5.84 11.73
CA VAL A 15 11.71 -4.76 12.49
C VAL A 15 11.43 -3.42 11.81
N ALA A 16 11.62 -3.34 10.50
CA ALA A 16 11.32 -2.13 9.72
C ALA A 16 9.84 -1.75 9.83
N GLY A 17 8.95 -2.73 9.71
CA GLY A 17 7.51 -2.50 9.84
C GLY A 17 7.12 -1.99 11.22
N THR A 18 7.67 -2.57 12.27
CA THR A 18 7.43 -2.12 13.65
C THR A 18 7.93 -0.70 13.87
N ALA A 19 9.13 -0.39 13.41
CA ALA A 19 9.70 0.94 13.51
C ALA A 19 8.88 1.98 12.72
N ALA A 20 8.50 1.63 11.49
CA ALA A 20 7.68 2.51 10.66
C ALA A 20 6.34 2.82 11.33
N ARG A 21 5.64 1.80 11.84
CA ARG A 21 4.36 1.98 12.54
C ARG A 21 4.52 2.88 13.77
N ALA A 22 5.60 2.73 14.51
CA ALA A 22 5.87 3.57 15.68
C ALA A 22 5.99 5.04 15.28
N PHE A 23 6.73 5.35 14.21
CA PHE A 23 6.84 6.71 13.72
C PHE A 23 5.50 7.23 13.16
N MET A 24 4.71 6.39 12.51
CA MET A 24 3.38 6.77 12.03
C MET A 24 2.46 7.16 13.19
N GLN A 25 2.51 6.45 14.30
CA GLN A 25 1.74 6.78 15.51
C GLN A 25 2.18 8.11 16.13
N LEU A 26 3.45 8.48 15.96
CA LEU A 26 3.97 9.77 16.42
C LEU A 26 3.69 10.90 15.41
N GLY A 27 3.05 10.60 14.30
CA GLY A 27 2.80 11.58 13.25
C GLY A 27 4.00 11.87 12.36
N ASP A 28 5.06 11.07 12.46
CA ASP A 28 6.29 11.24 11.68
C ASP A 28 6.28 10.34 10.46
N CYS A 29 5.46 10.69 9.48
CA CYS A 29 5.36 9.95 8.23
C CYS A 29 6.68 9.93 7.46
N ARG A 30 7.43 11.00 7.53
CA ARG A 30 8.68 11.14 6.79
C ARG A 30 9.70 10.07 7.18
N ARG A 31 9.89 9.86 8.49
CA ARG A 31 10.79 8.79 8.98
C ARG A 31 10.24 7.42 8.68
N ALA A 32 8.93 7.23 8.84
CA ALA A 32 8.28 5.96 8.50
C ALA A 32 8.54 5.59 7.03
N HIS A 33 8.32 6.52 6.11
CA HIS A 33 8.54 6.27 4.68
C HIS A 33 9.99 5.97 4.36
N ARG A 34 10.92 6.67 4.98
CA ARG A 34 12.36 6.44 4.76
C ARG A 34 12.77 5.04 5.20
N ILE A 35 12.29 4.59 6.35
CA ILE A 35 12.56 3.25 6.86
C ILE A 35 12.04 2.19 5.88
N ILE A 36 10.82 2.37 5.37
CA ILE A 36 10.22 1.45 4.41
C ILE A 36 11.01 1.44 3.10
N GLU A 37 11.37 2.61 2.58
CA GLU A 37 12.14 2.73 1.34
C GLU A 37 13.46 2.00 1.44
N ASP A 38 14.21 2.22 2.53
CA ASP A 38 15.50 1.56 2.77
C ASP A 38 15.35 0.05 2.87
N ALA A 39 14.31 -0.41 3.56
CA ALA A 39 14.06 -1.84 3.72
C ALA A 39 13.69 -2.51 2.38
N LEU A 40 12.86 -1.86 1.57
CA LEU A 40 12.45 -2.40 0.27
C LEU A 40 13.60 -2.44 -0.74
N GLU A 41 14.57 -1.54 -0.62
CA GLU A 41 15.79 -1.60 -1.45
C GLU A 41 16.64 -2.84 -1.14
N ARG A 42 16.61 -3.30 0.11
CA ARG A 42 17.35 -4.49 0.53
C ARG A 42 16.66 -5.79 0.12
N GLY A 43 15.35 -5.77 0.05
CA GLY A 43 14.55 -6.93 -0.33
C GLY A 43 13.08 -6.58 -0.35
N TRP A 44 12.37 -7.03 -1.37
CA TRP A 44 10.95 -6.74 -1.51
C TRP A 44 10.15 -7.44 -0.41
N ASP A 45 9.20 -6.71 0.15
CA ASP A 45 8.26 -7.22 1.15
C ASP A 45 6.88 -6.59 0.92
N ALA A 46 5.89 -7.43 0.67
CA ALA A 46 4.54 -6.97 0.34
C ALA A 46 3.88 -6.18 1.48
N THR A 47 4.12 -6.58 2.72
CA THR A 47 3.56 -5.88 3.89
C THR A 47 4.13 -4.47 4.03
N LEU A 48 5.43 -4.31 3.80
CA LEU A 48 6.05 -2.98 3.80
C LEU A 48 5.56 -2.12 2.65
N ALA A 49 5.36 -2.70 1.47
CA ALA A 49 4.79 -1.99 0.33
C ALA A 49 3.38 -1.49 0.64
N LEU A 50 2.57 -2.30 1.30
CA LEU A 50 1.23 -1.92 1.74
C LEU A 50 1.27 -0.78 2.76
N LEU A 51 2.15 -0.89 3.74
CA LEU A 51 2.32 0.11 4.80
C LEU A 51 2.74 1.48 4.25
N TYR A 52 3.48 1.48 3.14
CA TYR A 52 3.98 2.71 2.50
C TYR A 52 2.86 3.68 2.09
N GLY A 53 1.67 3.18 1.80
CA GLY A 53 0.53 4.00 1.40
C GLY A 53 -0.37 4.45 2.55
N GLU A 54 -0.10 4.03 3.78
CA GLU A 54 -1.00 4.29 4.91
C GLU A 54 -0.81 5.66 5.56
N CYS A 55 0.42 6.17 5.61
CA CYS A 55 0.69 7.46 6.24
C CYS A 55 0.56 8.60 5.23
N VAL A 56 -0.30 9.57 5.52
CA VAL A 56 -0.58 10.69 4.63
C VAL A 56 0.25 11.90 5.02
N ASP A 57 1.00 12.45 4.09
CA ASP A 57 1.76 13.68 4.27
C ASP A 57 1.82 14.51 2.99
N ARG A 58 2.63 15.56 3.01
CA ARG A 58 2.75 16.52 1.89
C ARG A 58 3.49 15.96 0.68
N ASP A 59 4.28 14.90 0.87
CA ASP A 59 5.20 14.39 -0.16
C ASP A 59 4.63 13.19 -0.92
N ALA A 60 3.30 13.09 -1.03
CA ALA A 60 2.62 11.99 -1.72
C ALA A 60 3.05 11.84 -3.19
N LEU A 61 3.34 12.95 -3.88
CA LEU A 61 3.82 12.90 -5.26
C LEU A 61 5.15 12.18 -5.37
N GLU A 62 6.08 12.51 -4.51
CA GLU A 62 7.41 11.88 -4.48
C GLU A 62 7.31 10.37 -4.23
N ARG A 63 6.45 9.97 -3.30
CA ARG A 63 6.19 8.55 -3.03
C ARG A 63 5.49 7.86 -4.19
N LEU A 64 4.55 8.55 -4.84
CA LEU A 64 3.88 8.00 -6.02
C LEU A 64 4.89 7.71 -7.13
N GLU A 65 5.78 8.63 -7.40
CA GLU A 65 6.83 8.45 -8.40
C GLU A 65 7.75 7.27 -8.07
N ARG A 66 8.14 7.14 -6.80
CA ARG A 66 8.97 6.03 -6.34
C ARG A 66 8.24 4.69 -6.47
N ALA A 67 6.98 4.66 -6.05
CA ALA A 67 6.16 3.44 -6.16
C ALA A 67 5.91 3.03 -7.61
N GLU A 68 5.78 3.99 -8.52
CA GLU A 68 5.66 3.70 -9.95
C GLU A 68 6.94 3.08 -10.53
N LYS A 69 8.10 3.47 -10.02
CA LYS A 69 9.36 2.80 -10.39
C LYS A 69 9.40 1.35 -9.91
N TRP A 70 8.94 1.10 -8.69
CA TRP A 70 8.83 -0.27 -8.19
C TRP A 70 7.87 -1.11 -9.03
N LEU A 71 6.78 -0.50 -9.49
CA LEU A 71 5.79 -1.20 -10.32
C LEU A 71 6.39 -1.69 -11.65
N LYS A 72 7.33 -0.96 -12.23
CA LYS A 72 8.00 -1.39 -13.47
C LYS A 72 8.72 -2.72 -13.29
N GLU A 73 9.26 -2.96 -12.10
CA GLU A 73 9.94 -4.22 -11.77
C GLU A 73 8.96 -5.31 -11.30
N ARG A 74 7.79 -4.90 -10.79
CA ARG A 74 6.78 -5.79 -10.16
C ARG A 74 5.37 -5.45 -10.62
N PRO A 75 5.05 -5.62 -11.92
CA PRO A 75 3.81 -5.08 -12.49
C PRO A 75 2.52 -5.72 -11.99
N GLY A 76 2.59 -6.95 -11.48
CA GLY A 76 1.41 -7.68 -10.97
C GLY A 76 1.34 -7.79 -9.45
N GLU A 77 2.02 -6.93 -8.72
CA GLU A 77 2.09 -7.03 -7.26
C GLU A 77 0.88 -6.33 -6.62
N THR A 78 0.00 -7.13 -6.00
CA THR A 78 -1.29 -6.68 -5.45
C THR A 78 -1.16 -5.54 -4.46
N GLU A 79 -0.26 -5.67 -3.49
CA GLU A 79 -0.08 -4.69 -2.42
C GLU A 79 0.49 -3.38 -2.95
N LEU A 80 1.38 -3.46 -3.91
CA LEU A 80 1.94 -2.27 -4.55
C LEU A 80 0.88 -1.51 -5.36
N LEU A 81 0.04 -2.23 -6.10
CA LEU A 81 -1.07 -1.62 -6.85
C LEU A 81 -2.06 -0.93 -5.91
N LEU A 82 -2.37 -1.54 -4.77
CA LEU A 82 -3.22 -0.92 -3.75
C LEU A 82 -2.58 0.37 -3.20
N THR A 83 -1.29 0.32 -2.88
CA THR A 83 -0.54 1.48 -2.40
C THR A 83 -0.54 2.61 -3.43
N LEU A 84 -0.31 2.28 -4.71
CA LEU A 84 -0.38 3.27 -5.79
C LEU A 84 -1.76 3.92 -5.88
N GLY A 85 -2.82 3.12 -5.75
CA GLY A 85 -4.18 3.65 -5.71
C GLY A 85 -4.39 4.63 -4.54
N ARG A 86 -3.92 4.27 -3.36
CA ARG A 86 -4.02 5.13 -2.17
C ARG A 86 -3.22 6.43 -2.33
N LEU A 87 -2.02 6.36 -2.88
CA LEU A 87 -1.20 7.56 -3.15
C LEU A 87 -1.87 8.47 -4.18
N CYS A 88 -2.50 7.89 -5.20
CA CYS A 88 -3.27 8.67 -6.17
C CYS A 88 -4.47 9.36 -5.52
N VAL A 89 -5.17 8.70 -4.59
CA VAL A 89 -6.25 9.33 -3.82
C VAL A 89 -5.72 10.53 -3.04
N GLN A 90 -4.56 10.40 -2.40
CA GLN A 90 -3.94 11.50 -1.66
C GLN A 90 -3.63 12.70 -2.56
N ARG A 91 -3.34 12.45 -3.82
CA ARG A 91 -3.07 13.49 -4.83
C ARG A 91 -4.32 13.90 -5.62
N GLU A 92 -5.46 13.37 -5.27
CA GLU A 92 -6.73 13.65 -5.95
C GLU A 92 -6.71 13.28 -7.45
N LEU A 93 -5.92 12.28 -7.79
CA LEU A 93 -5.85 11.71 -9.15
C LEU A 93 -6.86 10.56 -9.25
N TRP A 94 -8.14 10.91 -9.29
CA TRP A 94 -9.25 9.97 -9.12
C TRP A 94 -9.29 8.86 -10.16
N GLY A 95 -9.12 9.20 -11.43
CA GLY A 95 -9.12 8.20 -12.51
C GLY A 95 -7.96 7.22 -12.39
N LYS A 96 -6.78 7.74 -12.10
CA LYS A 96 -5.58 6.92 -11.90
C LYS A 96 -5.71 6.04 -10.67
N ALA A 97 -6.28 6.60 -9.58
CA ALA A 97 -6.56 5.86 -8.36
C ALA A 97 -7.49 4.68 -8.63
N GLN A 98 -8.58 4.90 -9.33
CA GLN A 98 -9.53 3.84 -9.69
C GLN A 98 -8.85 2.75 -10.50
N SER A 99 -8.05 3.11 -11.50
CA SER A 99 -7.35 2.16 -12.35
C SER A 99 -6.40 1.26 -11.54
N TYR A 100 -5.61 1.84 -10.65
CA TYR A 100 -4.71 1.06 -9.80
C TYR A 100 -5.46 0.15 -8.83
N LEU A 101 -6.53 0.64 -8.20
CA LEU A 101 -7.31 -0.16 -7.27
C LEU A 101 -8.02 -1.32 -7.96
N GLU A 102 -8.56 -1.08 -9.14
CA GLU A 102 -9.17 -2.15 -9.96
C GLU A 102 -8.13 -3.17 -10.41
N ALA A 103 -6.94 -2.73 -10.79
CA ALA A 103 -5.84 -3.63 -11.13
C ALA A 103 -5.42 -4.49 -9.94
N SER A 104 -5.39 -3.92 -8.75
CA SER A 104 -5.12 -4.67 -7.51
C SER A 104 -6.15 -5.78 -7.32
N LEU A 105 -7.44 -5.48 -7.45
CA LEU A 105 -8.51 -6.47 -7.34
C LEU A 105 -8.42 -7.55 -8.41
N ALA A 106 -8.07 -7.18 -9.64
CA ALA A 106 -7.94 -8.13 -10.74
C ALA A 106 -6.80 -9.12 -10.50
N THR A 107 -5.75 -8.70 -9.81
CA THR A 107 -4.62 -9.56 -9.45
C THR A 107 -4.99 -10.52 -8.33
N ARG A 108 -5.57 -9.99 -7.25
CA ARG A 108 -6.09 -10.77 -6.12
C ARG A 108 -7.10 -9.91 -5.36
N PRO A 109 -8.35 -10.37 -5.21
CA PRO A 109 -9.33 -9.66 -4.41
C PRO A 109 -8.88 -9.58 -2.96
N THR A 110 -8.88 -8.36 -2.40
CA THR A 110 -8.58 -8.13 -1.00
C THR A 110 -9.63 -7.23 -0.37
N ARG A 111 -9.83 -7.40 0.92
CA ARG A 111 -10.74 -6.54 1.69
C ARG A 111 -10.33 -5.08 1.59
N GLU A 112 -9.04 -4.80 1.72
CA GLU A 112 -8.50 -3.44 1.70
C GLU A 112 -8.73 -2.75 0.37
N ALA A 113 -8.55 -3.44 -0.74
CA ALA A 113 -8.78 -2.87 -2.07
C ALA A 113 -10.26 -2.55 -2.30
N HIS A 114 -11.17 -3.44 -1.86
CA HIS A 114 -12.60 -3.16 -1.94
C HIS A 114 -12.99 -1.95 -1.09
N ILE A 115 -12.47 -1.85 0.13
CA ILE A 115 -12.74 -0.68 0.99
C ILE A 115 -12.20 0.60 0.35
N ALA A 116 -11.01 0.56 -0.22
CA ALA A 116 -10.42 1.73 -0.89
C ALA A 116 -11.26 2.18 -2.08
N LEU A 117 -11.76 1.25 -2.90
CA LEU A 117 -12.66 1.57 -4.00
C LEU A 117 -14.00 2.08 -3.52
N ALA A 118 -14.57 1.48 -2.48
CA ALA A 118 -15.83 1.94 -1.91
C ALA A 118 -15.73 3.40 -1.46
N ARG A 119 -14.68 3.74 -0.73
CA ARG A 119 -14.44 5.12 -0.28
C ARG A 119 -14.21 6.08 -1.43
N LEU A 120 -13.50 5.64 -2.47
CA LEU A 120 -13.31 6.45 -3.67
C LEU A 120 -14.65 6.73 -4.35
N HIS A 121 -15.49 5.71 -4.52
CA HIS A 121 -16.81 5.87 -5.11
C HIS A 121 -17.72 6.79 -4.27
N GLU A 122 -17.70 6.67 -2.94
CA GLU A 122 -18.42 7.61 -2.07
C GLU A 122 -17.97 9.04 -2.33
N ARG A 123 -16.66 9.26 -2.42
CA ARG A 123 -16.10 10.58 -2.66
C ARG A 123 -16.52 11.17 -4.01
N LEU A 124 -16.73 10.30 -4.99
CA LEU A 124 -17.20 10.69 -6.34
C LEU A 124 -18.73 10.70 -6.47
N GLY A 125 -19.46 10.47 -5.40
CA GLY A 125 -20.91 10.46 -5.41
C GLY A 125 -21.56 9.22 -6.04
N ARG A 126 -20.80 8.13 -6.15
CA ARG A 126 -21.26 6.86 -6.76
C ARG A 126 -21.68 5.88 -5.68
N SER A 127 -22.82 6.14 -5.04
CA SER A 127 -23.26 5.40 -3.85
C SER A 127 -23.57 3.93 -4.11
N VAL A 128 -24.08 3.58 -5.28
CA VAL A 128 -24.39 2.18 -5.63
C VAL A 128 -23.11 1.37 -5.75
N ASP A 129 -22.11 1.91 -6.46
CA ASP A 129 -20.79 1.26 -6.59
C ASP A 129 -20.09 1.15 -5.25
N ALA A 130 -20.17 2.19 -4.43
CA ALA A 130 -19.61 2.17 -3.08
C ALA A 130 -20.20 1.05 -2.23
N ALA A 131 -21.54 0.94 -2.21
CA ALA A 131 -22.22 -0.10 -1.45
C ALA A 131 -21.85 -1.50 -1.92
N ARG A 132 -21.71 -1.69 -3.23
CA ARG A 132 -21.29 -2.98 -3.81
C ARG A 132 -19.90 -3.39 -3.31
N HIS A 133 -18.94 -2.47 -3.31
CA HIS A 133 -17.60 -2.76 -2.83
C HIS A 133 -17.54 -2.97 -1.32
N PHE A 134 -18.30 -2.21 -0.54
CA PHE A 134 -18.38 -2.44 0.91
C PHE A 134 -18.94 -3.84 1.23
N ARG A 135 -19.97 -4.28 0.50
CA ARG A 135 -20.51 -5.63 0.68
C ARG A 135 -19.48 -6.69 0.31
N ALA A 136 -18.78 -6.51 -0.82
CA ALA A 136 -17.74 -7.44 -1.23
C ALA A 136 -16.61 -7.52 -0.19
N SER A 137 -16.26 -6.40 0.43
CA SER A 137 -15.22 -6.37 1.47
C SER A 137 -15.59 -7.19 2.70
N ALA A 138 -16.89 -7.24 3.04
CA ALA A 138 -17.37 -7.98 4.22
C ALA A 138 -17.20 -9.49 4.07
N ASP A 139 -17.15 -9.99 2.84
CA ASP A 139 -16.98 -11.42 2.55
C ASP A 139 -15.51 -11.87 2.57
N LEU A 140 -14.58 -10.92 2.73
CA LEU A 140 -13.14 -11.20 2.70
C LEU A 140 -12.52 -10.98 4.08
N SER A 141 -11.55 -11.84 4.43
CA SER A 141 -10.78 -11.67 5.65
C SER A 141 -9.80 -10.52 5.52
N PRO A 142 -9.47 -9.81 6.62
CA PRO A 142 -8.39 -8.81 6.60
C PRO A 142 -7.08 -9.46 6.18
N SER A 143 -6.19 -8.68 5.50
CA SER A 143 -4.86 -9.16 5.18
C SER A 143 -4.09 -9.45 6.47
N ALA A 144 -3.38 -10.58 6.50
CA ALA A 144 -2.62 -10.98 7.66
C ALA A 144 -1.51 -9.94 7.94
N PRO A 145 -1.28 -9.58 9.22
CA PRO A 145 -0.15 -8.75 9.58
C PRO A 145 1.15 -9.48 9.23
N GLY A 146 2.07 -8.76 8.61
CA GLY A 146 3.35 -9.30 8.17
C GLY A 146 4.25 -9.84 9.27
#